data_285c46feff5ee187f11f695e50b7c581
#
_entry.id   285c46feff5ee187f11f695e50b7c581
#
_cell.length_a   1.000
_cell.length_b   1.000
_cell.length_c   1.000
_cell.angle_alpha   90.00
_cell.angle_beta   90.00
_cell.angle_gamma   90.00
#
_symmetry.space_group_name_H-M   'P 1'
#
loop_
_entity.id
_entity.type
_entity.pdbx_description
1 polymer ?
#
loop_
_entity_poly.entity_id
_entity_poly.type
_entity_poly.pdbx_seq_one_letter_code
_entity_poly.pdbx_strand_id
1 'polypeptide(L)'
;DGQAQMFEPDLSSPDKPVVAHVFKVLNDPFVGKLSVLRVLQGTVRSKSEVYHNDGKKPIRIGHLFRLRGKEHAECEALGPGEIGVVPKVDELRFNSVLHADPAQVFVPPALPIPKPLYGIAVELKNHADETKFSGAVHKLMEEDPTFIMERVAATGQTVLRGMGELHLRVVLEKLKHRHNIDLETKPTKVAYKETILIKADGHHRHKKQTGGAGQFGEVYLRVEPLPADHPEGFEFVNETVGGSVPKQFMPAIEKGVRQVLASGAFAGFPLVGVRVCVTDGKHHPVDSKEVAFVAAGKKAFIDAISKARPALLEPYVHVEITAPADKMGDIAGDIAGTKRGRVQSSDVLPGDACVIKAIAPLSELMNFSNELKSITGGQGSYTMDYSHDEYTPAAIQAQVVASYKPHHHDEE
;
A
#
# COMPACT_ATOMS: atom_id res chain seq x y z
N ASP A 1 -34.11 -12.16 -6.43
CA ASP A 1 -33.23 -12.84 -7.42
C ASP A 1 -32.53 -11.75 -8.24
N GLY A 2 -31.37 -11.27 -7.77
CA GLY A 2 -30.60 -10.21 -8.44
C GLY A 2 -29.69 -10.77 -9.52
N GLN A 3 -30.22 -11.26 -10.63
CA GLN A 3 -29.41 -11.54 -11.81
C GLN A 3 -29.05 -10.21 -12.48
N ALA A 4 -27.74 -9.95 -12.62
CA ALA A 4 -27.25 -8.81 -13.39
C ALA A 4 -27.71 -8.97 -14.86
N GLN A 5 -28.50 -8.01 -15.36
CA GLN A 5 -28.87 -7.95 -16.76
C GLN A 5 -27.90 -7.03 -17.50
N MET A 6 -27.48 -7.43 -18.68
CA MET A 6 -26.67 -6.59 -19.56
C MET A 6 -27.54 -5.43 -20.07
N PHE A 7 -27.08 -4.20 -19.85
CA PHE A 7 -27.73 -3.01 -20.36
C PHE A 7 -27.30 -2.75 -21.81
N GLU A 8 -28.27 -2.73 -22.74
CA GLU A 8 -28.04 -2.35 -24.12
C GLU A 8 -28.51 -0.89 -24.33
N PRO A 9 -27.58 0.05 -24.55
CA PRO A 9 -27.96 1.45 -24.73
C PRO A 9 -28.63 1.70 -26.07
N ASP A 10 -29.66 2.53 -26.06
CA ASP A 10 -30.38 2.98 -27.27
C ASP A 10 -29.93 4.42 -27.62
N LEU A 11 -28.98 4.53 -28.52
CA LEU A 11 -28.46 5.81 -28.98
C LEU A 11 -29.43 6.61 -29.86
N SER A 12 -30.56 6.03 -30.26
CA SER A 12 -31.56 6.70 -31.12
C SER A 12 -32.69 7.37 -30.35
N SER A 13 -32.78 7.16 -29.02
CA SER A 13 -33.96 7.54 -28.23
C SER A 13 -33.64 8.63 -27.19
N PRO A 14 -33.81 9.92 -27.52
CA PRO A 14 -33.59 11.04 -26.60
C PRO A 14 -34.62 11.13 -25.48
N ASP A 15 -35.80 10.52 -25.63
CA ASP A 15 -36.90 10.58 -24.67
C ASP A 15 -36.92 9.46 -23.65
N LYS A 16 -36.05 8.46 -23.78
CA LYS A 16 -35.85 7.39 -22.79
C LYS A 16 -35.22 7.92 -21.51
N PRO A 17 -35.40 7.20 -20.38
CA PRO A 17 -34.65 7.51 -19.15
C PRO A 17 -33.17 7.64 -19.41
N VAL A 18 -32.54 8.69 -18.87
CA VAL A 18 -31.14 9.00 -19.12
C VAL A 18 -30.23 7.91 -18.54
N VAL A 19 -29.24 7.52 -19.33
CA VAL A 19 -28.06 6.76 -18.90
C VAL A 19 -26.84 7.39 -19.53
N ALA A 20 -25.86 7.78 -18.70
CA ALA A 20 -24.61 8.37 -19.17
C ALA A 20 -23.44 7.82 -18.36
N HIS A 21 -22.28 7.66 -19.01
CA HIS A 21 -21.07 7.09 -18.42
C HIS A 21 -19.97 8.13 -18.32
N VAL A 22 -19.43 8.31 -17.11
CA VAL A 22 -18.27 9.15 -16.85
C VAL A 22 -17.01 8.36 -17.15
N PHE A 23 -16.31 8.71 -18.22
CA PHE A 23 -15.11 8.01 -18.66
C PHE A 23 -13.81 8.75 -18.38
N LYS A 24 -13.90 10.00 -17.90
CA LYS A 24 -12.72 10.80 -17.55
C LYS A 24 -13.06 11.86 -16.51
N VAL A 25 -12.13 12.12 -15.60
CA VAL A 25 -12.17 13.25 -14.67
C VAL A 25 -10.97 14.16 -14.95
N LEU A 26 -11.19 15.46 -14.91
CA LEU A 26 -10.18 16.49 -15.03
C LEU A 26 -10.32 17.47 -13.87
N ASN A 27 -9.22 18.04 -13.40
CA ASN A 27 -9.24 19.12 -12.42
C ASN A 27 -8.69 20.40 -13.06
N ASP A 28 -9.61 21.28 -13.45
CA ASP A 28 -9.27 22.57 -14.00
C ASP A 28 -8.93 23.56 -12.89
N PRO A 29 -7.85 24.37 -13.00
CA PRO A 29 -7.46 25.30 -11.95
C PRO A 29 -8.52 26.39 -11.63
N PHE A 30 -9.37 26.74 -12.59
CA PHE A 30 -10.35 27.82 -12.49
C PHE A 30 -11.77 27.30 -12.25
N VAL A 31 -12.16 26.25 -12.96
CA VAL A 31 -13.51 25.68 -12.88
C VAL A 31 -13.64 24.63 -11.79
N GLY A 32 -12.55 23.95 -11.46
CA GLY A 32 -12.52 22.83 -10.51
C GLY A 32 -12.69 21.50 -11.19
N LYS A 33 -13.32 20.54 -10.49
CA LYS A 33 -13.56 19.18 -11.02
C LYS A 33 -14.49 19.19 -12.21
N LEU A 34 -14.09 18.53 -13.27
CA LEU A 34 -14.81 18.35 -14.53
C LEU A 34 -15.01 16.86 -14.79
N SER A 35 -16.23 16.37 -14.70
CA SER A 35 -16.57 14.97 -15.00
C SER A 35 -17.02 14.87 -16.45
N VAL A 36 -16.16 14.28 -17.30
CA VAL A 36 -16.42 14.09 -18.74
C VAL A 36 -17.25 12.82 -18.91
N LEU A 37 -18.40 12.95 -19.53
CA LEU A 37 -19.31 11.84 -19.73
C LEU A 37 -19.73 11.69 -21.19
N ARG A 38 -20.16 10.48 -21.55
CA ARG A 38 -20.87 10.17 -22.79
C ARG A 38 -22.31 9.77 -22.45
N VAL A 39 -23.25 10.37 -23.09
CA VAL A 39 -24.66 9.99 -22.99
C VAL A 39 -24.88 8.71 -23.80
N LEU A 40 -25.33 7.65 -23.14
CA LEU A 40 -25.59 6.36 -23.76
C LEU A 40 -27.05 6.21 -24.20
N GLN A 41 -27.97 6.86 -23.49
CA GLN A 41 -29.40 6.85 -23.76
C GLN A 41 -30.07 8.06 -23.10
N GLY A 42 -31.15 8.52 -23.62
CA GLY A 42 -31.90 9.64 -23.08
C GLY A 42 -31.17 10.97 -23.21
N THR A 43 -31.55 11.96 -22.42
CA THR A 43 -30.99 13.32 -22.49
C THR A 43 -30.58 13.80 -21.11
N VAL A 44 -29.32 14.14 -20.93
CA VAL A 44 -28.83 14.84 -19.72
C VAL A 44 -29.14 16.34 -19.87
N ARG A 45 -29.78 16.94 -18.88
CA ARG A 45 -30.16 18.36 -18.91
C ARG A 45 -29.48 19.15 -17.79
N SER A 46 -29.16 20.39 -18.05
CA SER A 46 -28.76 21.34 -17.01
C SER A 46 -29.92 21.53 -16.00
N LYS A 47 -29.60 21.83 -14.75
CA LYS A 47 -30.55 22.04 -13.65
C LYS A 47 -31.46 20.85 -13.37
N SER A 48 -31.07 19.64 -13.78
CA SER A 48 -31.80 18.39 -13.50
C SER A 48 -31.18 17.62 -12.33
N GLU A 49 -31.92 16.63 -11.86
CA GLU A 49 -31.48 15.68 -10.86
C GLU A 49 -31.29 14.30 -11.50
N VAL A 50 -30.22 13.61 -11.13
CA VAL A 50 -29.90 12.25 -11.59
C VAL A 50 -29.31 11.45 -10.43
N TYR A 51 -29.31 10.15 -10.56
CA TYR A 51 -28.66 9.23 -9.63
C TYR A 51 -27.35 8.73 -10.24
N HIS A 52 -26.46 8.19 -9.41
CA HIS A 52 -25.21 7.58 -9.92
C HIS A 52 -25.00 6.20 -9.31
N ASN A 53 -24.58 5.23 -10.12
CA ASN A 53 -24.31 3.84 -9.75
C ASN A 53 -25.47 3.20 -8.95
N ASP A 54 -25.26 2.98 -7.64
CA ASP A 54 -26.21 2.45 -6.66
C ASP A 54 -26.73 3.53 -5.70
N GLY A 55 -26.43 4.80 -5.99
CA GLY A 55 -26.74 5.93 -5.13
C GLY A 55 -28.25 6.16 -4.99
N LYS A 56 -28.74 6.14 -3.76
CA LYS A 56 -30.16 6.42 -3.45
C LYS A 56 -30.49 7.91 -3.33
N LYS A 57 -29.46 8.76 -3.28
CA LYS A 57 -29.62 10.21 -3.20
C LYS A 57 -29.38 10.81 -4.57
N PRO A 58 -30.30 11.70 -5.04
CA PRO A 58 -30.09 12.39 -6.30
C PRO A 58 -28.92 13.38 -6.19
N ILE A 59 -28.18 13.50 -7.27
CA ILE A 59 -27.19 14.55 -7.47
C ILE A 59 -27.73 15.59 -8.43
N ARG A 60 -27.44 16.86 -8.19
CA ARG A 60 -27.92 17.95 -9.02
C ARG A 60 -26.90 18.31 -10.09
N ILE A 61 -27.30 18.23 -11.33
CA ILE A 61 -26.54 18.75 -12.47
C ILE A 61 -26.82 20.26 -12.57
N GLY A 62 -25.85 21.09 -12.19
CA GLY A 62 -26.01 22.55 -12.24
C GLY A 62 -25.85 23.09 -13.66
N HIS A 63 -24.68 22.90 -14.23
CA HIS A 63 -24.29 23.34 -15.57
C HIS A 63 -23.84 22.17 -16.42
N LEU A 64 -23.93 22.30 -17.71
CA LEU A 64 -23.37 21.37 -18.70
C LEU A 64 -22.51 22.13 -19.69
N PHE A 65 -21.39 21.54 -20.08
CA PHE A 65 -20.50 22.10 -21.08
C PHE A 65 -20.21 21.12 -22.19
N ARG A 66 -20.02 21.62 -23.42
CA ARG A 66 -19.31 20.93 -24.49
C ARG A 66 -17.84 21.40 -24.47
N LEU A 67 -16.92 20.45 -24.51
CA LEU A 67 -15.48 20.76 -24.56
C LEU A 67 -15.00 20.86 -26.01
N ARG A 68 -14.24 21.92 -26.29
CA ARG A 68 -13.50 22.08 -27.54
C ARG A 68 -12.10 22.53 -27.23
N GLY A 69 -11.20 21.56 -27.04
CA GLY A 69 -9.86 21.83 -26.55
C GLY A 69 -9.91 22.41 -25.13
N LYS A 70 -9.48 23.67 -24.94
CA LYS A 70 -9.55 24.38 -23.68
C LYS A 70 -10.83 25.21 -23.50
N GLU A 71 -11.65 25.32 -24.54
CA GLU A 71 -12.88 26.10 -24.51
C GLU A 71 -14.03 25.27 -23.92
N HIS A 72 -14.80 25.89 -23.04
CA HIS A 72 -15.96 25.34 -22.38
C HIS A 72 -17.20 26.09 -22.87
N ALA A 73 -17.97 25.50 -23.77
CA ALA A 73 -19.22 26.10 -24.25
C ALA A 73 -20.40 25.54 -23.43
N GLU A 74 -21.11 26.41 -22.73
CA GLU A 74 -22.29 26.03 -21.95
C GLU A 74 -23.41 25.54 -22.89
N CYS A 75 -24.10 24.48 -22.46
CA CYS A 75 -25.24 23.93 -23.19
C CYS A 75 -26.34 23.54 -22.21
N GLU A 76 -27.60 23.55 -22.69
CA GLU A 76 -28.75 23.21 -21.87
C GLU A 76 -28.98 21.70 -21.77
N ALA A 77 -28.57 20.95 -22.80
CA ALA A 77 -28.78 19.52 -22.87
C ALA A 77 -27.73 18.82 -23.69
N LEU A 78 -27.53 17.53 -23.40
CA LEU A 78 -26.70 16.58 -24.15
C LEU A 78 -27.57 15.36 -24.49
N GLY A 79 -27.68 15.07 -25.76
CA GLY A 79 -28.45 13.93 -26.30
C GLY A 79 -27.63 12.64 -26.39
N PRO A 80 -28.30 11.53 -26.84
CA PRO A 80 -27.66 10.24 -26.99
C PRO A 80 -26.42 10.29 -27.91
N GLY A 81 -25.33 9.67 -27.48
CA GLY A 81 -24.05 9.65 -28.21
C GLY A 81 -23.16 10.87 -27.99
N GLU A 82 -23.70 11.99 -27.49
CA GLU A 82 -22.93 13.20 -27.24
C GLU A 82 -22.00 13.04 -26.04
N ILE A 83 -20.85 13.73 -26.12
CA ILE A 83 -19.88 13.88 -25.04
C ILE A 83 -19.97 15.29 -24.49
N GLY A 84 -20.01 15.39 -23.18
CA GLY A 84 -20.02 16.66 -22.48
C GLY A 84 -19.44 16.57 -21.08
N VAL A 85 -19.56 17.65 -20.33
CA VAL A 85 -18.94 17.78 -19.00
C VAL A 85 -19.93 18.29 -17.99
N VAL A 86 -19.92 17.65 -16.83
CA VAL A 86 -20.59 18.12 -15.60
C VAL A 86 -19.52 18.70 -14.67
N PRO A 87 -19.53 19.99 -14.36
CA PRO A 87 -18.58 20.59 -13.45
C PRO A 87 -19.03 20.49 -11.99
N LYS A 88 -18.05 20.47 -11.07
CA LYS A 88 -18.25 20.68 -9.62
C LYS A 88 -19.22 19.68 -8.95
N VAL A 89 -19.23 18.43 -9.39
CA VAL A 89 -19.96 17.34 -8.75
C VAL A 89 -18.94 16.35 -8.20
N ASP A 90 -18.74 16.39 -6.89
CA ASP A 90 -17.68 15.62 -6.21
C ASP A 90 -17.98 14.11 -6.18
N GLU A 91 -19.24 13.74 -6.20
CA GLU A 91 -19.71 12.35 -6.19
C GLU A 91 -19.36 11.59 -7.47
N LEU A 92 -19.23 12.31 -8.60
CA LEU A 92 -18.88 11.69 -9.88
C LEU A 92 -17.40 11.38 -9.97
N ARG A 93 -17.10 10.13 -10.22
CA ARG A 93 -15.74 9.60 -10.38
C ARG A 93 -15.57 8.94 -11.74
N PHE A 94 -14.33 8.62 -12.07
CA PHE A 94 -14.05 7.74 -13.21
C PHE A 94 -14.87 6.46 -13.11
N ASN A 95 -15.48 6.06 -14.22
CA ASN A 95 -16.36 4.91 -14.36
C ASN A 95 -17.73 5.04 -13.65
N SER A 96 -18.16 6.24 -13.22
CA SER A 96 -19.52 6.45 -12.71
C SER A 96 -20.55 6.38 -13.83
N VAL A 97 -21.71 5.79 -13.55
CA VAL A 97 -22.88 5.78 -14.45
C VAL A 97 -23.98 6.64 -13.84
N LEU A 98 -24.44 7.63 -14.60
CA LEU A 98 -25.59 8.46 -14.25
C LEU A 98 -26.88 7.85 -14.83
N HIS A 99 -27.96 7.89 -14.06
CA HIS A 99 -29.26 7.36 -14.46
C HIS A 99 -30.44 8.13 -13.82
N ALA A 100 -31.63 7.94 -14.35
CA ALA A 100 -32.82 8.66 -13.89
C ALA A 100 -33.63 7.92 -12.80
N ASP A 101 -33.49 6.61 -12.69
CA ASP A 101 -34.36 5.77 -11.84
C ASP A 101 -33.60 5.32 -10.56
N PRO A 102 -34.05 5.76 -9.37
CA PRO A 102 -33.41 5.37 -8.10
C PRO A 102 -33.57 3.88 -7.75
N ALA A 103 -34.48 3.17 -8.41
CA ALA A 103 -34.66 1.73 -8.23
C ALA A 103 -33.69 0.89 -9.06
N GLN A 104 -33.02 1.50 -10.03
CA GLN A 104 -32.03 0.83 -10.87
C GLN A 104 -30.63 0.98 -10.27
N VAL A 105 -29.88 -0.10 -10.29
CA VAL A 105 -28.47 -0.15 -9.90
C VAL A 105 -27.65 -0.46 -11.14
N PHE A 106 -26.79 0.48 -11.52
CA PHE A 106 -25.84 0.27 -12.61
C PHE A 106 -24.47 -0.04 -12.04
N VAL A 107 -23.99 -1.25 -12.30
CA VAL A 107 -22.62 -1.65 -11.99
C VAL A 107 -21.84 -1.67 -13.31
N PRO A 108 -21.05 -0.62 -13.59
CA PRO A 108 -20.24 -0.63 -14.80
C PRO A 108 -19.21 -1.75 -14.71
N PRO A 109 -18.88 -2.42 -15.83
CA PRO A 109 -17.84 -3.44 -15.84
C PRO A 109 -16.52 -2.85 -15.36
N ALA A 110 -15.77 -3.62 -14.58
CA ALA A 110 -14.43 -3.23 -14.18
C ALA A 110 -13.56 -3.10 -15.43
N LEU A 111 -13.02 -1.91 -15.66
CA LEU A 111 -12.07 -1.69 -16.75
C LEU A 111 -10.73 -2.30 -16.36
N PRO A 112 -10.02 -2.96 -17.29
CA PRO A 112 -8.70 -3.55 -17.03
C PRO A 112 -7.65 -2.45 -16.94
N ILE A 113 -7.65 -1.70 -15.84
CA ILE A 113 -6.65 -0.66 -15.58
C ILE A 113 -5.37 -1.35 -15.10
N PRO A 114 -4.21 -1.10 -15.76
CA PRO A 114 -2.96 -1.69 -15.32
C PRO A 114 -2.57 -1.20 -13.93
N LYS A 115 -2.06 -2.12 -13.09
CA LYS A 115 -1.57 -1.79 -11.76
C LYS A 115 -0.31 -0.91 -11.84
N PRO A 116 -0.21 0.17 -11.05
CA PRO A 116 0.99 1.00 -11.00
C PRO A 116 2.07 0.32 -10.15
N LEU A 117 3.10 -0.22 -10.80
CA LEU A 117 4.15 -1.00 -10.15
C LEU A 117 5.43 -0.22 -9.86
N TYR A 118 5.72 0.82 -10.64
CA TYR A 118 6.89 1.65 -10.40
C TYR A 118 6.63 2.65 -9.27
N GLY A 119 7.47 2.63 -8.23
CA GLY A 119 7.30 3.45 -7.04
C GLY A 119 8.49 4.33 -6.71
N ILE A 120 8.23 5.53 -6.20
CA ILE A 120 9.21 6.41 -5.57
C ILE A 120 8.71 6.83 -4.19
N ALA A 121 9.58 6.84 -3.22
CA ALA A 121 9.28 7.42 -1.90
C ALA A 121 9.42 8.94 -1.98
N VAL A 122 8.51 9.65 -1.31
CA VAL A 122 8.50 11.11 -1.30
C VAL A 122 8.47 11.65 0.12
N GLU A 123 9.16 12.75 0.32
CA GLU A 123 9.13 13.53 1.56
C GLU A 123 8.84 14.99 1.23
N LEU A 124 8.01 15.63 2.05
CA LEU A 124 7.76 17.06 1.93
C LEU A 124 8.98 17.85 2.42
N LYS A 125 9.47 18.77 1.62
CA LYS A 125 10.50 19.72 2.08
C LYS A 125 9.97 20.67 3.16
N ASN A 126 8.67 20.93 3.16
CA ASN A 126 7.99 21.76 4.15
C ASN A 126 6.78 21.01 4.72
N HIS A 127 6.83 20.64 5.98
CA HIS A 127 5.74 19.93 6.67
C HIS A 127 4.42 20.72 6.74
N ALA A 128 4.47 22.06 6.64
CA ALA A 128 3.26 22.89 6.58
C ALA A 128 2.39 22.63 5.34
N ASP A 129 2.96 22.02 4.29
CA ASP A 129 2.25 21.71 3.05
C ASP A 129 1.53 20.33 3.05
N GLU A 130 1.50 19.61 4.19
CA GLU A 130 0.96 18.23 4.25
C GLU A 130 -0.51 18.13 3.80
N THR A 131 -1.37 19.01 4.29
CA THR A 131 -2.79 19.06 3.90
C THR A 131 -2.96 19.40 2.43
N LYS A 132 -2.17 20.36 1.93
CA LYS A 132 -2.15 20.78 0.53
C LYS A 132 -1.66 19.65 -0.39
N PHE A 133 -0.61 18.94 0.04
CA PHE A 133 -0.08 17.78 -0.67
C PHE A 133 -1.11 16.67 -0.80
N SER A 134 -1.73 16.27 0.32
CA SER A 134 -2.76 15.23 0.32
C SER A 134 -3.92 15.59 -0.62
N GLY A 135 -4.41 16.83 -0.58
CA GLY A 135 -5.48 17.30 -1.47
C GLY A 135 -5.06 17.34 -2.95
N ALA A 136 -3.82 17.74 -3.25
CA ALA A 136 -3.31 17.77 -4.63
C ALA A 136 -3.12 16.36 -5.20
N VAL A 137 -2.55 15.44 -4.42
CA VAL A 137 -2.39 14.05 -4.82
C VAL A 137 -3.73 13.38 -5.05
N HIS A 138 -4.72 13.61 -4.17
CA HIS A 138 -6.06 13.06 -4.36
C HIS A 138 -6.70 13.50 -5.69
N LYS A 139 -6.58 14.78 -6.04
CA LYS A 139 -7.05 15.29 -7.35
C LYS A 139 -6.34 14.62 -8.52
N LEU A 140 -5.03 14.38 -8.43
CA LEU A 140 -4.28 13.69 -9.47
C LEU A 140 -4.67 12.21 -9.59
N MET A 141 -4.97 11.54 -8.48
CA MET A 141 -5.49 10.16 -8.47
C MET A 141 -6.90 10.08 -9.07
N GLU A 142 -7.73 11.11 -8.93
CA GLU A 142 -9.03 11.18 -9.61
C GLU A 142 -8.90 11.36 -11.12
N GLU A 143 -7.85 12.09 -11.58
CA GLU A 143 -7.56 12.28 -13.01
C GLU A 143 -7.00 11.02 -13.67
N ASP A 144 -6.20 10.27 -12.92
CA ASP A 144 -5.42 9.14 -13.44
C ASP A 144 -5.52 7.93 -12.51
N PRO A 145 -6.33 6.92 -12.87
CA PRO A 145 -6.49 5.71 -12.07
C PRO A 145 -5.23 4.82 -12.05
N THR A 146 -4.21 5.10 -12.88
CA THR A 146 -2.92 4.40 -12.87
C THR A 146 -1.89 5.07 -11.96
N PHE A 147 -2.29 6.09 -11.21
CA PHE A 147 -1.47 6.78 -10.22
C PHE A 147 -2.08 6.63 -8.83
N ILE A 148 -1.30 6.16 -7.88
CA ILE A 148 -1.72 5.99 -6.48
C ILE A 148 -0.67 6.51 -5.51
N MET A 149 -1.13 6.91 -4.34
CA MET A 149 -0.29 7.20 -3.17
C MET A 149 -0.64 6.21 -2.05
N GLU A 150 0.38 5.63 -1.46
CA GLU A 150 0.23 4.75 -0.30
C GLU A 150 1.24 5.10 0.80
N ARG A 151 0.84 4.86 2.05
CA ARG A 151 1.77 4.90 3.18
C ARG A 151 2.14 3.46 3.54
N VAL A 152 3.40 3.11 3.29
CA VAL A 152 3.92 1.76 3.59
C VAL A 152 4.29 1.71 5.07
N ALA A 153 3.43 1.10 5.89
CA ALA A 153 3.60 1.06 7.34
C ALA A 153 4.94 0.42 7.77
N ALA A 154 5.36 -0.65 7.10
CA ALA A 154 6.60 -1.38 7.41
C ALA A 154 7.88 -0.55 7.22
N THR A 155 7.87 0.43 6.31
CA THR A 155 9.04 1.29 6.03
C THR A 155 8.84 2.73 6.48
N GLY A 156 7.62 3.09 6.91
CA GLY A 156 7.22 4.45 7.27
C GLY A 156 7.24 5.45 6.10
N GLN A 157 7.43 4.97 4.87
CA GLN A 157 7.52 5.82 3.69
C GLN A 157 6.16 6.14 3.09
N THR A 158 6.01 7.37 2.59
CA THR A 158 4.95 7.72 1.64
C THR A 158 5.46 7.44 0.23
N VAL A 159 4.79 6.55 -0.49
CA VAL A 159 5.21 6.09 -1.82
C VAL A 159 4.18 6.54 -2.86
N LEU A 160 4.66 7.18 -3.91
CA LEU A 160 3.89 7.43 -5.14
C LEU A 160 4.18 6.30 -6.12
N ARG A 161 3.12 5.66 -6.64
CA ARG A 161 3.24 4.62 -7.65
C ARG A 161 2.61 5.03 -8.96
N GLY A 162 3.22 4.63 -10.04
CA GLY A 162 2.77 4.90 -11.41
C GLY A 162 3.25 3.83 -12.39
N MET A 163 3.00 4.07 -13.68
CA MET A 163 3.31 3.15 -14.77
C MET A 163 4.80 3.11 -15.15
N GLY A 164 5.60 3.99 -14.57
CA GLY A 164 7.04 4.06 -14.83
C GLY A 164 7.63 5.40 -14.41
N GLU A 165 8.94 5.53 -14.57
CA GLU A 165 9.70 6.72 -14.14
C GLU A 165 9.19 8.02 -14.81
N LEU A 166 8.98 8.00 -16.12
CA LEU A 166 8.48 9.18 -16.85
C LEU A 166 7.11 9.60 -16.36
N HIS A 167 6.21 8.64 -16.08
CA HIS A 167 4.89 8.93 -15.55
C HIS A 167 4.99 9.69 -14.21
N LEU A 168 5.78 9.15 -13.25
CA LEU A 168 5.95 9.81 -11.96
C LEU A 168 6.68 11.15 -12.06
N ARG A 169 7.60 11.31 -13.01
CA ARG A 169 8.24 12.60 -13.29
C ARG A 169 7.19 13.65 -13.71
N VAL A 170 6.27 13.28 -14.60
CA VAL A 170 5.16 14.17 -15.01
C VAL A 170 4.24 14.50 -13.82
N VAL A 171 3.96 13.55 -12.95
CA VAL A 171 3.18 13.78 -11.72
C VAL A 171 3.89 14.78 -10.79
N LEU A 172 5.20 14.60 -10.55
CA LEU A 172 6.00 15.52 -9.74
C LEU A 172 6.03 16.94 -10.34
N GLU A 173 6.16 17.06 -11.65
CA GLU A 173 6.09 18.33 -12.36
C GLU A 173 4.71 19.02 -12.19
N LYS A 174 3.62 18.24 -12.26
CA LYS A 174 2.26 18.75 -11.99
C LYS A 174 2.12 19.24 -10.54
N LEU A 175 2.63 18.49 -9.55
CA LEU A 175 2.62 18.88 -8.14
C LEU A 175 3.40 20.18 -7.94
N LYS A 176 4.57 20.33 -8.54
CA LYS A 176 5.40 21.51 -8.44
C LYS A 176 4.77 22.72 -9.11
N HIS A 177 4.36 22.59 -10.38
CA HIS A 177 3.94 23.75 -11.18
C HIS A 177 2.47 24.15 -10.97
N ARG A 178 1.56 23.17 -10.76
CA ARG A 178 0.14 23.48 -10.55
C ARG A 178 -0.21 23.74 -9.10
N HIS A 179 0.46 23.04 -8.17
CA HIS A 179 0.12 23.08 -6.76
C HIS A 179 1.20 23.76 -5.90
N ASN A 180 2.34 24.15 -6.49
CA ASN A 180 3.48 24.74 -5.78
C ASN A 180 3.90 23.90 -4.56
N ILE A 181 4.08 22.57 -4.80
CA ILE A 181 4.53 21.59 -3.81
C ILE A 181 5.86 21.03 -4.27
N ASP A 182 6.90 21.20 -3.46
CA ASP A 182 8.23 20.68 -3.73
C ASP A 182 8.52 19.46 -2.86
N LEU A 183 8.90 18.36 -3.50
CA LEU A 183 9.12 17.06 -2.88
C LEU A 183 10.58 16.65 -3.01
N GLU A 184 11.09 16.01 -1.98
CA GLU A 184 12.31 15.21 -2.08
C GLU A 184 11.94 13.77 -2.44
N THR A 185 12.64 13.19 -3.41
CA THR A 185 12.39 11.82 -3.86
C THR A 185 13.52 10.90 -3.41
N LYS A 186 13.16 9.71 -2.94
CA LYS A 186 14.08 8.66 -2.52
C LYS A 186 13.66 7.31 -3.13
N PRO A 187 14.58 6.36 -3.29
CA PRO A 187 14.20 4.99 -3.63
C PRO A 187 13.25 4.41 -2.57
N THR A 188 12.33 3.58 -3.00
CA THR A 188 11.48 2.82 -2.09
C THR A 188 12.31 1.79 -1.33
N LYS A 189 11.99 1.58 -0.06
CA LYS A 189 12.61 0.54 0.76
C LYS A 189 11.83 -0.77 0.62
N VAL A 190 12.55 -1.88 0.68
CA VAL A 190 11.92 -3.21 0.77
C VAL A 190 11.38 -3.41 2.18
N ALA A 191 10.16 -3.90 2.29
CA ALA A 191 9.53 -4.21 3.57
C ALA A 191 10.02 -5.56 4.10
N TYR A 192 11.24 -5.59 4.63
CA TYR A 192 11.77 -6.76 5.33
C TYR A 192 10.98 -7.02 6.61
N LYS A 193 11.10 -8.25 7.14
CA LYS A 193 10.61 -8.61 8.47
C LYS A 193 11.73 -9.27 9.26
N GLU A 194 11.73 -9.06 10.57
CA GLU A 194 12.64 -9.76 11.49
C GLU A 194 12.01 -11.08 11.95
N THR A 195 12.84 -12.08 12.22
CA THR A 195 12.42 -13.34 12.83
C THR A 195 13.59 -13.98 13.57
N ILE A 196 13.36 -15.13 14.21
CA ILE A 196 14.36 -15.90 14.94
C ILE A 196 14.47 -17.32 14.41
N LEU A 197 15.64 -17.93 14.52
CA LEU A 197 15.89 -19.29 14.04
C LEU A 197 15.91 -20.34 15.13
N ILE A 198 16.24 -19.98 16.37
CA ILE A 198 16.34 -20.90 17.51
C ILE A 198 15.68 -20.29 18.74
N LYS A 199 15.32 -21.15 19.70
CA LYS A 199 14.87 -20.70 21.00
C LYS A 199 16.02 -20.10 21.82
N ALA A 200 15.71 -19.09 22.61
CA ALA A 200 16.65 -18.46 23.53
C ALA A 200 15.95 -17.83 24.72
N ASP A 201 16.69 -17.71 25.81
CA ASP A 201 16.21 -17.05 27.03
C ASP A 201 16.75 -15.61 27.10
N GLY A 202 15.88 -14.73 27.59
CA GLY A 202 16.21 -13.33 27.83
C GLY A 202 15.82 -12.87 29.21
N HIS A 203 16.56 -11.90 29.71
CA HIS A 203 16.36 -11.38 31.06
C HIS A 203 16.62 -9.88 31.10
N HIS A 204 15.81 -9.15 31.84
CA HIS A 204 16.12 -7.77 32.19
C HIS A 204 15.52 -7.38 33.53
N ARG A 205 16.29 -6.62 34.31
CA ARG A 205 15.89 -6.02 35.56
C ARG A 205 15.85 -4.50 35.40
N HIS A 206 14.63 -3.94 35.37
CA HIS A 206 14.45 -2.50 35.37
C HIS A 206 14.39 -2.00 36.82
N LYS A 207 15.31 -1.09 37.15
CA LYS A 207 15.35 -0.40 38.44
C LYS A 207 15.69 1.08 38.20
N LYS A 208 14.77 1.99 38.52
CA LYS A 208 14.99 3.44 38.45
C LYS A 208 14.64 4.06 39.81
N GLN A 209 15.58 4.81 40.36
CA GLN A 209 15.42 5.54 41.62
C GLN A 209 15.88 6.97 41.39
N THR A 210 15.00 7.81 40.83
CA THR A 210 15.30 9.24 40.61
C THR A 210 14.13 10.07 41.11
N GLY A 211 14.33 10.80 42.20
CA GLY A 211 13.52 11.94 42.65
C GLY A 211 12.02 11.75 42.87
N GLY A 212 11.52 10.52 43.03
CA GLY A 212 10.09 10.20 43.17
C GLY A 212 9.86 8.76 43.56
N ALA A 213 8.63 8.24 43.35
CA ALA A 213 8.31 6.84 43.60
C ALA A 213 9.16 5.93 42.70
N GLY A 214 9.89 4.96 43.31
CA GLY A 214 10.76 4.02 42.60
C GLY A 214 10.03 3.21 41.51
N GLN A 215 10.79 2.71 40.53
CA GLN A 215 10.32 1.80 39.51
C GLN A 215 11.11 0.51 39.57
N PHE A 216 10.44 -0.62 39.77
CA PHE A 216 11.07 -1.94 39.84
C PHE A 216 10.26 -2.97 39.06
N GLY A 217 10.91 -3.74 38.20
CA GLY A 217 10.35 -4.89 37.52
C GLY A 217 11.46 -5.76 36.94
N GLU A 218 11.39 -7.07 37.19
CA GLU A 218 12.37 -8.03 36.65
C GLU A 218 11.61 -9.11 35.89
N VAL A 219 12.02 -9.38 34.65
CA VAL A 219 11.36 -10.31 33.74
C VAL A 219 12.37 -11.28 33.16
N TYR A 220 12.05 -12.56 33.26
CA TYR A 220 12.68 -13.65 32.53
C TYR A 220 11.69 -14.17 31.50
N LEU A 221 12.12 -14.28 30.27
CA LEU A 221 11.29 -14.81 29.20
C LEU A 221 12.09 -15.68 28.25
N ARG A 222 11.40 -16.55 27.56
CA ARG A 222 11.94 -17.40 26.52
C ARG A 222 11.23 -17.07 25.21
N VAL A 223 11.99 -17.01 24.12
CA VAL A 223 11.48 -16.89 22.77
C VAL A 223 11.65 -18.21 22.02
N GLU A 224 10.67 -18.56 21.21
CA GLU A 224 10.68 -19.75 20.37
C GLU A 224 10.17 -19.42 18.97
N PRO A 225 10.78 -19.97 17.88
CA PRO A 225 10.24 -19.79 16.54
C PRO A 225 8.86 -20.44 16.43
N LEU A 226 7.91 -19.72 15.79
CA LEU A 226 6.63 -20.28 15.39
C LEU A 226 6.69 -20.84 13.96
N PRO A 227 5.85 -21.83 13.63
CA PRO A 227 5.67 -22.27 12.25
C PRO A 227 5.29 -21.12 11.32
N ALA A 228 5.75 -21.18 10.07
CA ALA A 228 5.52 -20.12 9.08
C ALA A 228 4.01 -19.92 8.75
N ASP A 229 3.20 -20.94 8.95
CA ASP A 229 1.75 -20.94 8.73
C ASP A 229 0.93 -20.52 9.96
N HIS A 230 1.60 -20.09 11.04
CA HIS A 230 0.88 -19.62 12.23
C HIS A 230 0.06 -18.36 11.92
N PRO A 231 -1.27 -18.36 12.16
CA PRO A 231 -2.19 -17.34 11.62
C PRO A 231 -1.89 -15.92 12.09
N GLU A 232 -1.39 -15.75 13.32
CA GLU A 232 -1.10 -14.42 13.88
C GLU A 232 0.40 -14.07 13.83
N GLY A 233 1.28 -15.03 13.54
CA GLY A 233 2.73 -14.84 13.55
C GLY A 233 3.32 -14.45 14.92
N PHE A 234 2.51 -14.43 15.98
CA PHE A 234 2.89 -14.08 17.36
C PHE A 234 2.02 -14.82 18.38
N GLU A 235 2.65 -15.29 19.45
CA GLU A 235 1.97 -15.89 20.58
C GLU A 235 2.62 -15.43 21.89
N PHE A 236 1.80 -15.07 22.88
CA PHE A 236 2.27 -14.68 24.22
C PHE A 236 1.73 -15.65 25.27
N VAL A 237 2.63 -16.29 26.02
CA VAL A 237 2.29 -17.34 26.99
C VAL A 237 2.85 -16.97 28.37
N ASN A 238 2.02 -17.16 29.38
CA ASN A 238 2.45 -17.04 30.78
C ASN A 238 2.76 -18.43 31.36
N GLU A 239 4.03 -18.72 31.59
CA GLU A 239 4.53 -19.96 32.21
C GLU A 239 5.04 -19.75 33.65
N THR A 240 4.80 -18.57 34.25
CA THR A 240 5.27 -18.32 35.64
C THR A 240 4.64 -19.24 36.66
N VAL A 241 5.47 -19.74 37.58
CA VAL A 241 5.05 -20.61 38.66
C VAL A 241 5.11 -19.86 40.01
N GLY A 242 4.18 -20.16 40.93
CA GLY A 242 4.22 -19.60 42.27
C GLY A 242 3.90 -18.12 42.41
N GLY A 243 3.42 -17.45 41.34
CA GLY A 243 3.06 -16.03 41.40
C GLY A 243 4.25 -15.07 41.44
N SER A 244 5.39 -15.47 40.91
CA SER A 244 6.62 -14.67 40.86
C SER A 244 6.38 -13.31 40.18
N VAL A 245 5.52 -13.26 39.18
CA VAL A 245 4.98 -12.04 38.59
C VAL A 245 3.47 -12.01 38.79
N PRO A 246 2.93 -11.00 39.50
CA PRO A 246 1.48 -10.84 39.65
C PRO A 246 0.78 -10.74 38.28
N LYS A 247 -0.35 -11.42 38.12
CA LYS A 247 -1.10 -11.50 36.86
C LYS A 247 -1.45 -10.13 36.27
N GLN A 248 -1.64 -9.13 37.11
CA GLN A 248 -1.93 -7.75 36.70
C GLN A 248 -0.82 -7.11 35.85
N PHE A 249 0.45 -7.58 35.95
CA PHE A 249 1.57 -7.03 35.16
C PHE A 249 1.83 -7.78 33.85
N MET A 250 1.16 -8.92 33.61
CA MET A 250 1.31 -9.65 32.34
C MET A 250 0.93 -8.80 31.11
N PRO A 251 -0.19 -8.03 31.11
CA PRO A 251 -0.49 -7.12 29.99
C PRO A 251 0.57 -6.04 29.78
N ALA A 252 1.25 -5.58 30.84
CA ALA A 252 2.32 -4.60 30.74
C ALA A 252 3.57 -5.19 30.07
N ILE A 253 3.94 -6.44 30.43
CA ILE A 253 5.05 -7.16 29.78
C ILE A 253 4.72 -7.38 28.31
N GLU A 254 3.53 -7.88 27.98
CA GLU A 254 3.07 -8.08 26.61
C GLU A 254 3.10 -6.77 25.79
N LYS A 255 2.65 -5.67 26.38
CA LYS A 255 2.73 -4.33 25.76
C LYS A 255 4.16 -3.96 25.40
N GLY A 256 5.13 -4.21 26.28
CA GLY A 256 6.55 -3.98 26.03
C GLY A 256 7.07 -4.84 24.88
N VAL A 257 6.70 -6.13 24.84
CA VAL A 257 7.03 -7.06 23.76
C VAL A 257 6.43 -6.59 22.43
N ARG A 258 5.16 -6.20 22.39
CA ARG A 258 4.46 -5.72 21.17
C ARG A 258 5.06 -4.44 20.61
N GLN A 259 5.63 -3.57 21.43
CA GLN A 259 6.37 -2.40 20.96
C GLN A 259 7.60 -2.82 20.13
N VAL A 260 8.35 -3.82 20.59
CA VAL A 260 9.51 -4.35 19.86
C VAL A 260 9.09 -5.11 18.62
N LEU A 261 8.00 -5.89 18.68
CA LEU A 261 7.45 -6.55 17.49
C LEU A 261 7.17 -5.55 16.36
N ALA A 262 6.65 -4.38 16.69
CA ALA A 262 6.32 -3.35 15.71
C ALA A 262 7.55 -2.58 15.19
N SER A 263 8.54 -2.31 16.06
CA SER A 263 9.71 -1.47 15.74
C SER A 263 10.94 -2.25 15.31
N GLY A 264 10.94 -3.58 15.52
CA GLY A 264 12.11 -4.43 15.31
C GLY A 264 13.06 -4.46 16.51
N ALA A 265 13.93 -5.46 16.53
CA ALA A 265 14.91 -5.69 17.60
C ALA A 265 16.35 -5.46 17.15
N PHE A 266 16.71 -5.67 15.87
CA PHE A 266 18.10 -5.61 15.40
C PHE A 266 18.30 -4.91 14.05
N ALA A 267 17.25 -4.76 13.24
CA ALA A 267 17.31 -4.13 11.92
C ALA A 267 16.21 -3.09 11.67
N GLY A 268 15.31 -2.88 12.66
CA GLY A 268 14.25 -1.89 12.60
C GLY A 268 13.04 -2.27 11.74
N PHE A 269 12.84 -3.57 11.50
CA PHE A 269 11.69 -4.09 10.77
C PHE A 269 10.74 -4.85 11.70
N PRO A 270 9.43 -4.92 11.38
CA PRO A 270 8.49 -5.68 12.18
C PRO A 270 8.94 -7.13 12.39
N LEU A 271 8.86 -7.61 13.62
CA LEU A 271 9.28 -8.96 14.00
C LEU A 271 8.09 -9.90 14.01
N VAL A 272 8.21 -11.05 13.35
CA VAL A 272 7.16 -12.05 13.16
C VAL A 272 7.66 -13.47 13.43
N GLY A 273 6.73 -14.41 13.58
CA GLY A 273 7.05 -15.83 13.74
C GLY A 273 7.64 -16.16 15.11
N VAL A 274 7.18 -15.49 16.19
CA VAL A 274 7.77 -15.66 17.52
C VAL A 274 6.71 -15.94 18.58
N ARG A 275 6.94 -17.02 19.35
CA ARG A 275 6.26 -17.28 20.63
C ARG A 275 7.12 -16.71 21.76
N VAL A 276 6.48 -16.00 22.69
CA VAL A 276 7.10 -15.42 23.87
C VAL A 276 6.50 -16.04 25.12
N CYS A 277 7.31 -16.76 25.89
CA CYS A 277 6.90 -17.37 27.14
C CYS A 277 7.54 -16.61 28.31
N VAL A 278 6.74 -16.00 29.17
CA VAL A 278 7.25 -15.42 30.43
C VAL A 278 7.43 -16.55 31.44
N THR A 279 8.68 -16.81 31.80
CA THR A 279 9.06 -17.98 32.63
C THR A 279 9.19 -17.64 34.11
N ASP A 280 9.69 -16.45 34.42
CA ASP A 280 9.88 -16.01 35.83
C ASP A 280 9.97 -14.46 35.88
N GLY A 281 10.02 -13.93 37.10
CA GLY A 281 10.25 -12.52 37.36
C GLY A 281 10.26 -12.16 38.84
N LYS A 282 10.51 -10.88 39.13
CA LYS A 282 10.42 -10.35 40.49
C LYS A 282 9.68 -9.04 40.51
N HIS A 283 8.89 -8.84 41.53
CA HIS A 283 8.20 -7.60 41.84
C HIS A 283 8.58 -7.06 43.21
N HIS A 284 8.42 -5.78 43.40
CA HIS A 284 8.57 -5.12 44.69
C HIS A 284 7.22 -4.59 45.16
N PRO A 285 6.78 -4.83 46.41
CA PRO A 285 5.43 -4.51 46.89
C PRO A 285 5.05 -3.02 46.71
N VAL A 286 6.03 -2.11 46.73
CA VAL A 286 5.79 -0.65 46.66
C VAL A 286 6.20 -0.04 45.32
N ASP A 287 7.34 -0.48 44.76
CA ASP A 287 7.95 0.17 43.61
C ASP A 287 7.58 -0.48 42.25
N SER A 288 6.85 -1.61 42.27
CA SER A 288 6.40 -2.24 41.05
C SER A 288 5.20 -1.53 40.43
N LYS A 289 5.38 -1.02 39.21
CA LYS A 289 4.37 -0.35 38.41
C LYS A 289 4.33 -0.91 37.00
N GLU A 290 3.23 -0.72 36.29
CA GLU A 290 3.09 -1.17 34.89
C GLU A 290 4.24 -0.67 34.01
N VAL A 291 4.64 0.60 34.11
CA VAL A 291 5.73 1.19 33.34
C VAL A 291 7.06 0.43 33.51
N ALA A 292 7.35 -0.03 34.72
CA ALA A 292 8.55 -0.81 35.00
C ALA A 292 8.53 -2.18 34.30
N PHE A 293 7.36 -2.84 34.26
CA PHE A 293 7.21 -4.12 33.56
C PHE A 293 7.14 -3.97 32.04
N VAL A 294 6.63 -2.86 31.50
CA VAL A 294 6.74 -2.54 30.08
C VAL A 294 8.21 -2.43 29.68
N ALA A 295 9.02 -1.66 30.43
CA ALA A 295 10.44 -1.49 30.18
C ALA A 295 11.22 -2.79 30.36
N ALA A 296 10.92 -3.56 31.42
CA ALA A 296 11.58 -4.83 31.69
C ALA A 296 11.26 -5.88 30.61
N GLY A 297 9.99 -6.00 30.20
CA GLY A 297 9.55 -6.89 29.13
C GLY A 297 10.19 -6.54 27.78
N LYS A 298 10.19 -5.25 27.42
CA LYS A 298 10.84 -4.75 26.22
C LYS A 298 12.32 -5.16 26.15
N LYS A 299 13.09 -4.86 27.20
CA LYS A 299 14.54 -5.12 27.23
C LYS A 299 14.87 -6.61 27.34
N ALA A 300 14.10 -7.39 28.11
CA ALA A 300 14.25 -8.83 28.19
C ALA A 300 13.98 -9.50 26.83
N PHE A 301 13.00 -9.02 26.09
CA PHE A 301 12.68 -9.53 24.78
C PHE A 301 13.79 -9.23 23.75
N ILE A 302 14.33 -8.02 23.73
CA ILE A 302 15.49 -7.66 22.88
C ILE A 302 16.70 -8.54 23.22
N ASP A 303 16.97 -8.78 24.51
CA ASP A 303 18.05 -9.66 24.95
C ASP A 303 17.85 -11.10 24.45
N ALA A 304 16.64 -11.64 24.53
CA ALA A 304 16.33 -12.97 23.99
C ALA A 304 16.51 -13.05 22.47
N ILE A 305 16.00 -12.05 21.72
CA ILE A 305 16.11 -12.00 20.27
C ILE A 305 17.59 -12.00 19.84
N SER A 306 18.45 -11.22 20.53
CA SER A 306 19.87 -11.15 20.21
C SER A 306 20.60 -12.52 20.31
N LYS A 307 20.11 -13.42 21.15
CA LYS A 307 20.62 -14.78 21.37
C LYS A 307 19.94 -15.84 20.50
N ALA A 308 18.78 -15.52 19.95
CA ALA A 308 17.92 -16.46 19.20
C ALA A 308 18.31 -16.63 17.72
N ARG A 309 19.51 -16.23 17.31
CA ARG A 309 19.94 -16.18 15.90
C ARG A 309 18.96 -15.40 15.05
N PRO A 310 18.92 -14.07 15.20
CA PRO A 310 17.99 -13.23 14.45
C PRO A 310 18.27 -13.30 12.94
N ALA A 311 17.19 -13.35 12.15
CA ALA A 311 17.24 -13.42 10.71
C ALA A 311 16.27 -12.41 10.08
N LEU A 312 16.54 -12.01 8.84
CA LEU A 312 15.61 -11.22 8.02
C LEU A 312 14.86 -12.12 7.05
N LEU A 313 13.62 -11.78 6.86
CA LEU A 313 12.77 -12.29 5.80
C LEU A 313 12.59 -11.21 4.73
N GLU A 314 12.70 -11.58 3.47
CA GLU A 314 12.42 -10.72 2.33
C GLU A 314 11.15 -11.15 1.60
N PRO A 315 10.32 -10.21 1.11
CA PRO A 315 9.12 -10.55 0.37
C PRO A 315 9.45 -11.05 -1.04
N TYR A 316 8.89 -12.21 -1.39
CA TYR A 316 8.88 -12.77 -2.73
C TYR A 316 7.56 -12.46 -3.41
N VAL A 317 7.62 -12.19 -4.70
CA VAL A 317 6.46 -11.85 -5.54
C VAL A 317 6.34 -12.83 -6.70
N HIS A 318 5.09 -13.14 -7.07
CA HIS A 318 4.77 -13.71 -8.37
C HIS A 318 4.88 -12.63 -9.42
N VAL A 319 5.64 -12.89 -10.47
CA VAL A 319 5.81 -11.97 -11.60
C VAL A 319 5.29 -12.66 -12.84
N GLU A 320 4.38 -12.02 -13.56
CA GLU A 320 3.94 -12.45 -14.88
C GLU A 320 4.36 -11.38 -15.89
N ILE A 321 5.19 -11.79 -16.85
CA ILE A 321 5.84 -10.90 -17.82
C ILE A 321 5.31 -11.24 -19.21
N THR A 322 4.79 -10.26 -19.92
CA THR A 322 4.40 -10.38 -21.33
C THR A 322 5.39 -9.57 -22.18
N ALA A 323 5.97 -10.21 -23.18
CA ALA A 323 7.01 -9.61 -24.02
C ALA A 323 7.00 -10.23 -25.43
N PRO A 324 7.76 -9.66 -26.41
CA PRO A 324 8.01 -10.31 -27.69
C PRO A 324 8.70 -11.68 -27.49
N ALA A 325 8.30 -12.67 -28.31
CA ALA A 325 8.76 -14.06 -28.15
C ALA A 325 10.29 -14.21 -28.33
N ASP A 326 10.91 -13.37 -29.15
CA ASP A 326 12.37 -13.34 -29.36
C ASP A 326 13.16 -12.92 -28.10
N LYS A 327 12.50 -12.28 -27.14
CA LYS A 327 13.10 -11.82 -25.86
C LYS A 327 12.89 -12.81 -24.70
N MET A 328 12.16 -13.90 -24.92
CA MET A 328 11.83 -14.86 -23.86
C MET A 328 13.08 -15.42 -23.17
N GLY A 329 14.11 -15.79 -23.93
CA GLY A 329 15.35 -16.33 -23.39
C GLY A 329 16.14 -15.33 -22.56
N ASP A 330 16.24 -14.08 -23.03
CA ASP A 330 16.96 -13.01 -22.34
C ASP A 330 16.28 -12.68 -20.99
N ILE A 331 14.95 -12.57 -20.99
CA ILE A 331 14.17 -12.27 -19.78
C ILE A 331 14.24 -13.43 -18.78
N ALA A 332 14.04 -14.67 -19.23
CA ALA A 332 14.12 -15.84 -18.36
C ALA A 332 15.53 -16.01 -17.76
N GLY A 333 16.56 -15.75 -18.57
CA GLY A 333 17.96 -15.76 -18.12
C GLY A 333 18.27 -14.67 -17.10
N ASP A 334 17.74 -13.45 -17.28
CA ASP A 334 17.88 -12.36 -16.32
C ASP A 334 17.19 -12.68 -14.99
N ILE A 335 15.95 -13.15 -15.02
CA ILE A 335 15.22 -13.52 -13.81
C ILE A 335 15.96 -14.62 -13.02
N ALA A 336 16.43 -15.66 -13.69
CA ALA A 336 17.10 -16.79 -13.02
C ALA A 336 18.53 -16.45 -12.60
N GLY A 337 19.28 -15.72 -13.41
CA GLY A 337 20.70 -15.46 -13.21
C GLY A 337 20.98 -14.26 -12.33
N THR A 338 20.33 -13.13 -12.59
CA THR A 338 20.64 -11.84 -11.91
C THR A 338 19.64 -11.48 -10.82
N LYS A 339 18.37 -11.90 -10.94
CA LYS A 339 17.30 -11.52 -10.01
C LYS A 339 17.01 -12.56 -8.92
N ARG A 340 17.84 -13.58 -8.77
CA ARG A 340 17.63 -14.68 -7.80
C ARG A 340 16.22 -15.30 -7.91
N GLY A 341 15.59 -15.16 -9.07
CA GLY A 341 14.23 -15.62 -9.32
C GLY A 341 14.18 -17.08 -9.78
N ARG A 342 12.99 -17.66 -9.72
CA ARG A 342 12.68 -19.01 -10.19
C ARG A 342 11.60 -18.93 -11.25
N VAL A 343 11.97 -19.20 -12.51
CA VAL A 343 11.00 -19.28 -13.61
C VAL A 343 10.12 -20.52 -13.41
N GLN A 344 8.82 -20.34 -13.41
CA GLN A 344 7.83 -21.40 -13.23
C GLN A 344 7.31 -21.94 -14.57
N SER A 345 7.01 -21.04 -15.50
CA SER A 345 6.62 -21.39 -16.87
C SER A 345 7.03 -20.29 -17.84
N SER A 346 7.15 -20.68 -19.11
CA SER A 346 7.33 -19.76 -20.23
C SER A 346 6.57 -20.31 -21.43
N ASP A 347 5.61 -19.54 -21.93
CA ASP A 347 4.68 -19.95 -22.96
C ASP A 347 4.70 -18.93 -24.11
N VAL A 348 4.70 -19.43 -25.35
CA VAL A 348 4.56 -18.58 -26.54
C VAL A 348 3.08 -18.41 -26.84
N LEU A 349 2.66 -17.19 -27.04
CA LEU A 349 1.29 -16.82 -27.37
C LEU A 349 1.14 -16.54 -28.88
N PRO A 350 -0.09 -16.61 -29.43
CA PRO A 350 -0.37 -16.12 -30.78
C PRO A 350 0.05 -14.66 -30.95
N GLY A 351 0.59 -14.29 -32.11
CA GLY A 351 1.00 -12.91 -32.41
C GLY A 351 2.42 -12.56 -31.99
N ASP A 352 3.31 -13.56 -31.94
CA ASP A 352 4.75 -13.38 -31.66
C ASP A 352 5.04 -12.78 -30.26
N ALA A 353 4.18 -13.08 -29.29
CA ALA A 353 4.33 -12.72 -27.91
C ALA A 353 4.66 -13.93 -27.04
N CYS A 354 5.23 -13.71 -25.86
CA CYS A 354 5.41 -14.74 -24.83
C CYS A 354 4.92 -14.26 -23.46
N VAL A 355 4.58 -15.22 -22.61
CA VAL A 355 4.32 -14.99 -21.19
C VAL A 355 5.30 -15.82 -20.37
N ILE A 356 5.96 -15.16 -19.42
CA ILE A 356 6.89 -15.78 -18.48
C ILE A 356 6.32 -15.59 -17.08
N LYS A 357 6.13 -16.69 -16.35
CA LYS A 357 5.73 -16.68 -14.94
C LYS A 357 6.90 -17.07 -14.07
N ALA A 358 7.18 -16.26 -13.07
CA ALA A 358 8.30 -16.46 -12.17
C ALA A 358 7.96 -16.04 -10.74
N ILE A 359 8.79 -16.49 -9.80
CA ILE A 359 8.82 -15.98 -8.42
C ILE A 359 10.21 -15.39 -8.19
N ALA A 360 10.26 -14.17 -7.67
CA ALA A 360 11.53 -13.51 -7.37
C ALA A 360 11.40 -12.61 -6.14
N PRO A 361 12.51 -12.34 -5.44
CA PRO A 361 12.50 -11.38 -4.33
C PRO A 361 12.23 -9.97 -4.82
N LEU A 362 11.36 -9.25 -4.13
CA LEU A 362 10.99 -7.89 -4.50
C LEU A 362 12.19 -6.94 -4.55
N SER A 363 13.19 -7.17 -3.72
CA SER A 363 14.43 -6.38 -3.67
C SER A 363 15.15 -6.31 -5.02
N GLU A 364 15.15 -7.40 -5.80
CA GLU A 364 15.80 -7.48 -7.10
C GLU A 364 14.97 -6.87 -8.25
N LEU A 365 13.67 -6.62 -8.00
CA LEU A 365 12.74 -6.13 -9.00
C LEU A 365 12.41 -4.64 -8.87
N MET A 366 13.09 -3.91 -7.98
CA MET A 366 12.81 -2.50 -7.72
C MET A 366 13.01 -1.61 -8.96
N ASN A 367 13.92 -1.97 -9.85
CA ASN A 367 14.17 -1.26 -11.12
C ASN A 367 13.71 -2.05 -12.36
N PHE A 368 13.02 -3.16 -12.16
CA PHE A 368 12.68 -4.09 -13.24
C PHE A 368 11.88 -3.47 -14.39
N SER A 369 11.04 -2.47 -14.10
CA SER A 369 10.30 -1.73 -15.13
C SER A 369 11.22 -1.12 -16.19
N ASN A 370 12.34 -0.51 -15.78
CA ASN A 370 13.28 0.11 -16.70
C ASN A 370 14.12 -0.94 -17.44
N GLU A 371 14.53 -1.98 -16.74
CA GLU A 371 15.31 -3.09 -17.29
C GLU A 371 14.52 -3.86 -18.36
N LEU A 372 13.26 -4.21 -18.05
CA LEU A 372 12.37 -4.87 -19.01
C LEU A 372 12.13 -4.03 -20.27
N LYS A 373 11.92 -2.72 -20.11
CA LYS A 373 11.79 -1.79 -21.25
C LYS A 373 13.05 -1.75 -22.09
N SER A 374 14.22 -1.80 -21.46
CA SER A 374 15.51 -1.84 -22.17
C SER A 374 15.68 -3.14 -22.98
N ILE A 375 15.37 -4.30 -22.37
CA ILE A 375 15.47 -5.61 -23.02
C ILE A 375 14.50 -5.73 -24.20
N THR A 376 13.27 -5.21 -24.04
CA THR A 376 12.17 -5.39 -24.99
C THR A 376 11.94 -4.22 -25.95
N GLY A 377 12.79 -3.18 -25.90
CA GLY A 377 12.55 -1.95 -26.65
C GLY A 377 11.23 -1.24 -26.30
N GLY A 378 10.78 -1.39 -25.04
CA GLY A 378 9.55 -0.79 -24.54
C GLY A 378 8.27 -1.60 -24.76
N GLN A 379 8.36 -2.79 -25.39
CA GLN A 379 7.19 -3.63 -25.71
C GLN A 379 6.82 -4.59 -24.56
N GLY A 380 7.66 -4.73 -23.54
CA GLY A 380 7.40 -5.59 -22.39
C GLY A 380 6.49 -4.94 -21.36
N SER A 381 5.61 -5.74 -20.78
CA SER A 381 4.79 -5.41 -19.62
C SER A 381 4.85 -6.51 -18.57
N TYR A 382 4.55 -6.19 -17.32
CA TYR A 382 4.51 -7.20 -16.26
C TYR A 382 3.50 -6.85 -15.18
N THR A 383 3.13 -7.85 -14.40
CA THR A 383 2.36 -7.69 -13.16
C THR A 383 3.12 -8.35 -12.02
N MET A 384 2.92 -7.85 -10.81
CA MET A 384 3.48 -8.44 -9.59
C MET A 384 2.41 -8.55 -8.53
N ASP A 385 2.37 -9.69 -7.84
CA ASP A 385 1.54 -9.91 -6.66
C ASP A 385 2.39 -10.57 -5.57
N TYR A 386 2.17 -10.18 -4.31
CA TYR A 386 2.86 -10.80 -3.17
C TYR A 386 2.61 -12.32 -3.14
N SER A 387 3.68 -13.06 -2.90
CA SER A 387 3.62 -14.52 -2.77
C SER A 387 3.80 -14.95 -1.30
N HIS A 388 4.99 -14.80 -0.78
CA HIS A 388 5.38 -15.22 0.57
C HIS A 388 6.69 -14.52 0.98
N ASP A 389 7.11 -14.77 2.21
CA ASP A 389 8.42 -14.32 2.69
C ASP A 389 9.41 -15.48 2.73
N GLU A 390 10.67 -15.24 2.33
CA GLU A 390 11.79 -16.19 2.44
C GLU A 390 12.95 -15.58 3.23
N TYR A 391 13.82 -16.43 3.77
CA TYR A 391 15.03 -15.97 4.47
C TYR A 391 15.95 -15.22 3.51
N THR A 392 16.37 -14.05 3.92
CA THR A 392 17.33 -13.22 3.17
C THR A 392 18.71 -13.88 3.20
N PRO A 393 19.43 -13.95 2.06
CA PRO A 393 20.81 -14.42 2.05
C PRO A 393 21.71 -13.64 3.02
N ALA A 394 22.65 -14.33 3.66
CA ALA A 394 23.48 -13.75 4.72
C ALA A 394 24.23 -12.46 4.32
N ALA A 395 24.71 -12.38 3.06
CA ALA A 395 25.40 -11.20 2.55
C ALA A 395 24.46 -9.98 2.46
N ILE A 396 23.22 -10.19 1.99
CA ILE A 396 22.20 -9.14 1.88
C ILE A 396 21.72 -8.74 3.27
N GLN A 397 21.46 -9.71 4.15
CA GLN A 397 21.10 -9.43 5.55
C GLN A 397 22.16 -8.54 6.22
N ALA A 398 23.44 -8.85 6.07
CA ALA A 398 24.52 -8.04 6.63
C ALA A 398 24.52 -6.60 6.12
N GLN A 399 24.26 -6.38 4.82
CA GLN A 399 24.15 -5.04 4.24
C GLN A 399 22.95 -4.27 4.79
N VAL A 400 21.79 -4.93 4.89
CA VAL A 400 20.57 -4.32 5.41
C VAL A 400 20.73 -3.92 6.86
N VAL A 401 21.28 -4.80 7.70
CA VAL A 401 21.55 -4.53 9.12
C VAL A 401 22.58 -3.40 9.29
N ALA A 402 23.64 -3.38 8.48
CA ALA A 402 24.65 -2.31 8.52
C ALA A 402 24.09 -0.93 8.14
N SER A 403 23.05 -0.88 7.33
CA SER A 403 22.37 0.37 6.96
C SER A 403 21.40 0.87 8.02
N TYR A 404 21.02 0.03 8.98
CA TYR A 404 20.12 0.40 10.07
C TYR A 404 20.83 1.28 11.09
N LYS A 405 20.30 2.46 11.31
CA LYS A 405 20.70 3.33 12.42
C LYS A 405 19.60 3.28 13.47
N PRO A 406 19.87 2.70 14.66
CA PRO A 406 18.90 2.73 15.75
C PRO A 406 18.49 4.17 16.02
N HIS A 407 17.22 4.47 15.98
CA HIS A 407 16.74 5.72 16.56
C HIS A 407 16.92 5.58 18.07
N HIS A 408 17.92 6.23 18.62
CA HIS A 408 17.98 6.50 20.04
C HIS A 408 16.77 7.35 20.38
N HIS A 409 15.67 6.73 20.78
CA HIS A 409 14.72 7.42 21.63
C HIS A 409 15.45 7.57 22.96
N ASP A 410 15.97 8.77 23.18
CA ASP A 410 16.51 9.17 24.46
C ASP A 410 15.50 8.80 25.54
N GLU A 411 15.91 7.87 26.39
CA GLU A 411 15.18 7.50 27.59
C GLU A 411 15.36 8.66 28.58
N GLU A 412 14.45 9.64 28.59
CA GLU A 412 14.21 10.46 29.79
C GLU A 412 13.34 9.74 30.82
#